data_6627fe634e793ad219c445a1dc782482
#
_entry.id   6627fe634e793ad219c445a1dc782482
#
_cell.length_a   1.000
_cell.length_b   1.000
_cell.length_c   1.000
_cell.angle_alpha   90.00
_cell.angle_beta   90.00
_cell.angle_gamma   90.00
#
_symmetry.space_group_name_H-M   'P 1'
#
loop_
_entity.id
_entity.type
_entity.pdbx_description
1 polymer ?
#
loop_
_entity_poly.entity_id
_entity_poly.type
_entity_poly.pdbx_seq_one_letter_code
_entity_poly.pdbx_strand_id
1 'polypeptide(L)'
;MSTSRRTVMLGGAAAVAAVAVAASKPRDQGGPYPAYFEKLNQTLKAHQIDRPVLVIDLDRLDRNIDRVARSASTAPAKTYRIVVKSVPSPALVDYIARRAHTNSLMVFHRPFLQAMATLRPDSDILLGKPMPLAAAQTFYAQHKGAFDPARQLQWLIDTDARLQQYQTLAHKLGIRMRINLEIDVGLRRGGFADPAALL
;
A
#
# COMPACT_ATOMS: atom_id res chain seq x y z
N MET A 1 37.87 34.00 -34.80
CA MET A 1 36.47 33.52 -34.63
C MET A 1 35.82 34.41 -33.57
N SER A 2 34.87 35.26 -33.99
CA SER A 2 34.21 36.20 -33.05
C SER A 2 33.04 35.48 -32.38
N THR A 3 33.13 35.27 -31.07
CA THR A 3 32.03 34.73 -30.27
C THR A 3 30.90 35.73 -30.22
N SER A 4 29.74 35.32 -30.66
CA SER A 4 28.53 36.16 -30.69
C SER A 4 28.16 36.61 -29.27
N ARG A 5 27.74 37.87 -29.09
CA ARG A 5 27.20 38.41 -27.82
C ARG A 5 26.12 37.52 -27.22
N ARG A 6 25.31 36.86 -28.05
CA ARG A 6 24.30 35.89 -27.64
C ARG A 6 24.88 34.65 -26.96
N THR A 7 25.99 34.13 -27.49
CA THR A 7 26.67 32.93 -26.93
C THR A 7 27.28 33.24 -25.56
N VAL A 8 27.85 34.45 -25.39
CA VAL A 8 28.41 34.89 -24.08
C VAL A 8 27.29 35.09 -23.05
N MET A 9 26.16 35.68 -23.42
CA MET A 9 25.03 35.86 -22.49
C MET A 9 24.38 34.54 -22.10
N LEU A 10 24.19 33.59 -23.02
CA LEU A 10 23.64 32.26 -22.72
C LEU A 10 24.59 31.43 -21.84
N GLY A 11 25.89 31.52 -22.09
CA GLY A 11 26.92 30.88 -21.26
C GLY A 11 26.95 31.44 -19.84
N GLY A 12 26.85 32.78 -19.70
CA GLY A 12 26.79 33.45 -18.40
C GLY A 12 25.53 33.07 -17.59
N ALA A 13 24.34 33.04 -18.24
CA ALA A 13 23.10 32.64 -17.58
C ALA A 13 23.12 31.19 -17.15
N ALA A 14 23.67 30.27 -17.96
CA ALA A 14 23.84 28.87 -17.58
C ALA A 14 24.82 28.67 -16.42
N ALA A 15 25.92 29.43 -16.37
CA ALA A 15 26.84 29.37 -15.26
C ALA A 15 26.22 29.88 -13.94
N VAL A 16 25.48 30.99 -13.99
CA VAL A 16 24.76 31.51 -12.81
C VAL A 16 23.70 30.53 -12.32
N ALA A 17 22.94 29.89 -13.22
CA ALA A 17 21.95 28.87 -12.87
C ALA A 17 22.62 27.64 -12.23
N ALA A 18 23.75 27.18 -12.75
CA ALA A 18 24.51 26.06 -12.20
C ALA A 18 25.03 26.34 -10.78
N VAL A 19 25.53 27.57 -10.56
CA VAL A 19 26.01 28.04 -9.24
C VAL A 19 24.82 28.14 -8.26
N ALA A 20 23.66 28.65 -8.68
CA ALA A 20 22.45 28.74 -7.85
C ALA A 20 21.95 27.36 -7.44
N VAL A 21 21.93 26.39 -8.37
CA VAL A 21 21.55 25.00 -8.08
C VAL A 21 22.54 24.33 -7.13
N ALA A 22 23.85 24.53 -7.32
CA ALA A 22 24.87 23.99 -6.44
C ALA A 22 24.82 24.62 -5.02
N ALA A 23 24.48 25.91 -4.93
CA ALA A 23 24.32 26.61 -3.66
C ALA A 23 23.01 26.23 -2.92
N SER A 24 21.98 25.80 -3.64
CA SER A 24 20.69 25.36 -3.07
C SER A 24 20.70 23.92 -2.58
N LYS A 25 21.72 23.13 -2.92
CA LYS A 25 21.84 21.76 -2.38
C LYS A 25 22.13 21.82 -0.88
N PRO A 26 21.34 21.10 -0.06
CA PRO A 26 21.68 20.95 1.35
C PRO A 26 23.11 20.40 1.46
N ARG A 27 23.96 21.07 2.19
CA ARG A 27 25.28 20.53 2.51
C ARG A 27 25.06 19.43 3.55
N ASP A 28 25.17 18.19 3.13
CA ASP A 28 25.27 17.06 4.06
C ASP A 28 26.66 17.19 4.72
N GLN A 29 26.66 17.68 5.93
CA GLN A 29 27.89 17.90 6.70
C GLN A 29 28.29 16.70 7.56
N GLY A 30 27.54 15.58 7.43
CA GLY A 30 27.85 14.37 8.18
C GLY A 30 27.94 14.61 9.67
N GLY A 31 26.92 15.23 10.27
CA GLY A 31 26.86 15.46 11.72
C GLY A 31 26.74 14.15 12.52
N PRO A 32 26.96 14.19 13.82
CA PRO A 32 26.77 13.03 14.68
C PRO A 32 25.32 12.56 14.61
N TYR A 33 25.11 11.25 14.71
CA TYR A 33 23.78 10.70 14.77
C TYR A 33 23.01 11.24 15.98
N PRO A 34 21.72 11.57 15.85
CA PRO A 34 20.88 11.83 17.01
C PRO A 34 20.95 10.66 18.01
N ALA A 35 20.89 10.94 19.30
CA ALA A 35 21.02 9.96 20.38
C ALA A 35 20.10 8.70 20.22
N TYR A 36 18.93 8.90 19.60
CA TYR A 36 18.04 7.79 19.25
C TYR A 36 18.72 6.78 18.31
N PHE A 37 19.34 7.24 17.23
CA PHE A 37 20.00 6.35 16.26
C PHE A 37 21.32 5.79 16.82
N GLU A 38 22.01 6.51 17.67
CA GLU A 38 23.19 5.97 18.39
C GLU A 38 22.79 4.78 19.26
N LYS A 39 21.73 4.92 20.06
CA LYS A 39 21.19 3.82 20.89
C LYS A 39 20.76 2.64 20.02
N LEU A 40 20.08 2.87 18.90
CA LEU A 40 19.68 1.82 17.97
C LEU A 40 20.90 1.08 17.42
N ASN A 41 21.92 1.80 16.97
CA ASN A 41 23.18 1.22 16.48
C ASN A 41 23.91 0.41 17.56
N GLN A 42 23.94 0.89 18.80
CA GLN A 42 24.51 0.15 19.93
C GLN A 42 23.75 -1.15 20.17
N THR A 43 22.41 -1.12 20.11
CA THR A 43 21.57 -2.31 20.25
C THR A 43 21.85 -3.32 19.15
N LEU A 44 21.91 -2.90 17.88
CA LEU A 44 22.21 -3.80 16.76
C LEU A 44 23.61 -4.43 16.89
N LYS A 45 24.61 -3.66 17.32
CA LYS A 45 25.96 -4.16 17.57
C LYS A 45 26.00 -5.16 18.74
N ALA A 46 25.30 -4.88 19.84
CA ALA A 46 25.21 -5.77 20.98
C ALA A 46 24.58 -7.13 20.63
N HIS A 47 23.64 -7.14 19.68
CA HIS A 47 23.02 -8.35 19.16
C HIS A 47 23.75 -8.96 17.95
N GLN A 48 24.96 -8.47 17.63
CA GLN A 48 25.80 -9.00 16.55
C GLN A 48 25.08 -9.08 15.19
N ILE A 49 24.25 -8.08 14.87
CA ILE A 49 23.58 -8.00 13.59
C ILE A 49 24.60 -7.55 12.53
N ASP A 50 25.02 -8.47 11.68
CA ASP A 50 26.10 -8.32 10.68
C ASP A 50 25.58 -8.15 9.24
N ARG A 51 24.26 -8.01 9.06
CA ARG A 51 23.59 -7.88 7.76
C ARG A 51 22.62 -6.70 7.74
N PRO A 52 22.32 -6.13 6.57
CA PRO A 52 21.25 -5.15 6.44
C PRO A 52 19.91 -5.70 6.94
N VAL A 53 19.26 -4.95 7.82
CA VAL A 53 17.96 -5.32 8.40
C VAL A 53 17.00 -4.15 8.38
N LEU A 54 15.71 -4.47 8.30
CA LEU A 54 14.64 -3.52 8.55
C LEU A 54 14.27 -3.57 10.03
N VAL A 55 14.49 -2.48 10.75
CA VAL A 55 14.22 -2.39 12.18
C VAL A 55 12.86 -1.75 12.42
N ILE A 56 12.05 -2.40 13.24
CA ILE A 56 10.76 -1.87 13.69
C ILE A 56 10.89 -1.47 15.17
N ASP A 57 10.73 -0.18 15.44
CA ASP A 57 10.60 0.35 16.79
C ASP A 57 9.16 0.16 17.27
N LEU A 58 8.95 -0.80 18.14
CA LEU A 58 7.61 -1.17 18.59
C LEU A 58 6.94 -0.06 19.40
N ASP A 59 7.67 0.70 20.20
CA ASP A 59 7.09 1.81 20.98
C ASP A 59 6.55 2.91 20.07
N ARG A 60 7.26 3.19 18.98
CA ARG A 60 6.80 4.17 17.98
C ARG A 60 5.64 3.63 17.15
N LEU A 61 5.73 2.36 16.76
CA LEU A 61 4.68 1.67 16.05
C LEU A 61 3.38 1.67 16.86
N ASP A 62 3.46 1.33 18.13
CA ASP A 62 2.32 1.30 19.05
C ASP A 62 1.64 2.65 19.17
N ARG A 63 2.39 3.71 19.38
CA ARG A 63 1.84 5.08 19.42
C ARG A 63 1.14 5.47 18.11
N ASN A 64 1.70 5.02 16.96
CA ASN A 64 1.11 5.29 15.66
C ASN A 64 -0.19 4.48 15.45
N ILE A 65 -0.20 3.20 15.80
CA ILE A 65 -1.39 2.36 15.73
C ILE A 65 -2.51 2.95 16.58
N ASP A 66 -2.21 3.30 17.84
CA ASP A 66 -3.19 3.86 18.77
C ASP A 66 -3.76 5.19 18.25
N ARG A 67 -2.94 6.04 17.62
CA ARG A 67 -3.38 7.29 17.02
C ARG A 67 -4.35 7.05 15.88
N VAL A 68 -4.02 6.14 14.95
CA VAL A 68 -4.85 5.80 13.80
C VAL A 68 -6.16 5.14 14.25
N ALA A 69 -6.08 4.18 15.17
CA ALA A 69 -7.25 3.49 15.71
C ALA A 69 -8.22 4.47 16.40
N ARG A 70 -7.70 5.38 17.23
CA ARG A 70 -8.55 6.44 17.83
C ARG A 70 -9.19 7.34 16.79
N SER A 71 -8.45 7.77 15.76
CA SER A 71 -9.02 8.59 14.68
C SER A 71 -10.13 7.86 13.91
N ALA A 72 -10.00 6.56 13.71
CA ALA A 72 -11.04 5.77 13.07
C ALA A 72 -12.28 5.61 13.96
N SER A 73 -12.11 5.46 15.28
CA SER A 73 -13.20 5.26 16.23
C SER A 73 -14.05 6.51 16.49
N THR A 74 -13.55 7.71 16.17
CA THR A 74 -14.33 8.97 16.30
C THR A 74 -15.46 9.09 15.28
N ALA A 75 -15.49 8.25 14.26
CA ALA A 75 -16.54 8.23 13.24
C ALA A 75 -17.27 6.88 13.27
N PRO A 76 -18.46 6.79 13.91
CA PRO A 76 -19.11 5.50 14.24
C PRO A 76 -19.44 4.60 13.06
N ALA A 77 -19.43 5.13 11.82
CA ALA A 77 -19.69 4.35 10.61
C ALA A 77 -18.42 3.90 9.87
N LYS A 78 -17.22 4.17 10.41
CA LYS A 78 -15.96 3.87 9.70
C LYS A 78 -15.26 2.65 10.28
N THR A 79 -14.76 1.79 9.39
CA THR A 79 -13.91 0.65 9.72
C THR A 79 -12.47 0.95 9.34
N TYR A 80 -11.55 0.70 10.27
CA TYR A 80 -10.12 0.77 9.98
C TYR A 80 -9.68 -0.48 9.21
N ARG A 81 -9.09 -0.27 8.03
CA ARG A 81 -8.60 -1.36 7.17
C ARG A 81 -7.11 -1.22 6.93
N ILE A 82 -6.35 -2.27 7.25
CA ILE A 82 -4.89 -2.27 7.11
C ILE A 82 -4.51 -2.51 5.65
N VAL A 83 -3.67 -1.63 5.10
CA VAL A 83 -3.14 -1.74 3.73
C VAL A 83 -1.89 -2.60 3.74
N VAL A 84 -2.04 -3.90 3.41
CA VAL A 84 -0.99 -4.93 3.55
C VAL A 84 0.26 -4.64 2.71
N LYS A 85 0.13 -4.03 1.53
CA LYS A 85 1.30 -3.69 0.70
C LYS A 85 2.29 -2.73 1.38
N SER A 86 1.81 -1.92 2.32
CA SER A 86 2.64 -0.95 3.06
C SER A 86 3.34 -1.58 4.27
N VAL A 87 2.91 -2.76 4.68
CA VAL A 87 3.46 -3.56 5.79
C VAL A 87 3.55 -5.03 5.34
N PRO A 88 4.45 -5.37 4.42
CA PRO A 88 4.45 -6.66 3.73
C PRO A 88 5.02 -7.81 4.57
N SER A 89 4.74 -7.81 5.87
CA SER A 89 5.09 -8.86 6.82
C SER A 89 3.83 -9.39 7.49
N PRO A 90 3.48 -10.67 7.33
CA PRO A 90 2.30 -11.25 7.98
C PRO A 90 2.30 -11.08 9.50
N ALA A 91 3.46 -11.25 10.15
CA ALA A 91 3.59 -11.06 11.59
C ALA A 91 3.33 -9.60 12.01
N LEU A 92 3.80 -8.62 11.21
CA LEU A 92 3.55 -7.21 11.47
C LEU A 92 2.08 -6.85 11.24
N VAL A 93 1.46 -7.37 10.18
CA VAL A 93 0.01 -7.21 9.93
C VAL A 93 -0.79 -7.76 11.10
N ASP A 94 -0.44 -8.94 11.59
CA ASP A 94 -1.12 -9.57 12.72
C ASP A 94 -0.95 -8.75 14.03
N TYR A 95 0.25 -8.25 14.29
CA TYR A 95 0.52 -7.37 15.41
C TYR A 95 -0.34 -6.09 15.37
N ILE A 96 -0.36 -5.41 14.21
CA ILE A 96 -1.16 -4.18 14.02
C ILE A 96 -2.66 -4.49 14.16
N ALA A 97 -3.13 -5.58 13.56
CA ALA A 97 -4.54 -5.96 13.58
C ALA A 97 -5.05 -6.22 15.00
N ARG A 98 -4.28 -6.97 15.81
CA ARG A 98 -4.62 -7.22 17.21
C ARG A 98 -4.68 -5.93 18.02
N ARG A 99 -3.65 -5.08 17.91
CA ARG A 99 -3.60 -3.84 18.68
C ARG A 99 -4.66 -2.82 18.25
N ALA A 100 -4.95 -2.73 16.96
CA ALA A 100 -5.97 -1.84 16.42
C ALA A 100 -7.40 -2.39 16.51
N HIS A 101 -7.58 -3.62 17.05
CA HIS A 101 -8.87 -4.32 17.13
C HIS A 101 -9.61 -4.36 15.79
N THR A 102 -8.91 -4.72 14.70
CA THR A 102 -9.50 -4.86 13.38
C THR A 102 -9.09 -6.16 12.70
N ASN A 103 -10.02 -6.76 11.96
CA ASN A 103 -9.76 -7.88 11.05
C ASN A 103 -9.86 -7.47 9.58
N SER A 104 -10.00 -6.16 9.30
CA SER A 104 -10.19 -5.65 7.94
C SER A 104 -8.84 -5.38 7.26
N LEU A 105 -8.60 -6.03 6.11
CA LEU A 105 -7.38 -5.94 5.34
C LEU A 105 -7.66 -5.42 3.93
N MET A 106 -6.68 -4.74 3.32
CA MET A 106 -6.67 -4.40 1.91
C MET A 106 -5.42 -5.00 1.26
N VAL A 107 -5.62 -5.85 0.24
CA VAL A 107 -4.57 -6.49 -0.52
C VAL A 107 -4.62 -6.05 -1.98
N PHE A 108 -3.53 -6.27 -2.76
CA PHE A 108 -3.41 -5.68 -4.10
C PHE A 108 -3.05 -6.69 -5.19
N HIS A 109 -2.74 -7.93 -4.82
CA HIS A 109 -2.41 -8.99 -5.78
C HIS A 109 -2.62 -10.37 -5.17
N ARG A 110 -2.72 -11.39 -6.04
CA ARG A 110 -3.03 -12.77 -5.65
C ARG A 110 -2.11 -13.36 -4.56
N PRO A 111 -0.76 -13.23 -4.60
CA PRO A 111 0.08 -13.79 -3.54
C PRO A 111 -0.25 -13.26 -2.15
N PHE A 112 -0.52 -11.96 -1.98
CA PHE A 112 -0.94 -11.42 -0.70
C PHE A 112 -2.34 -11.88 -0.31
N LEU A 113 -3.28 -11.94 -1.26
CA LEU A 113 -4.61 -12.49 -1.02
C LEU A 113 -4.51 -13.93 -0.49
N GLN A 114 -3.75 -14.80 -1.17
CA GLN A 114 -3.57 -16.19 -0.78
C GLN A 114 -2.94 -16.31 0.61
N ALA A 115 -1.87 -15.54 0.88
CA ALA A 115 -1.20 -15.54 2.17
C ALA A 115 -2.14 -15.08 3.30
N MET A 116 -2.86 -13.97 3.12
CA MET A 116 -3.75 -13.45 4.16
C MET A 116 -4.96 -14.35 4.38
N ALA A 117 -5.57 -14.90 3.33
CA ALA A 117 -6.68 -15.86 3.45
C ALA A 117 -6.26 -17.13 4.21
N THR A 118 -4.99 -17.54 4.11
CA THR A 118 -4.45 -18.71 4.83
C THR A 118 -4.06 -18.38 6.28
N LEU A 119 -3.34 -17.28 6.47
CA LEU A 119 -2.74 -16.94 7.78
C LEU A 119 -3.71 -16.21 8.71
N ARG A 120 -4.73 -15.56 8.14
CA ARG A 120 -5.77 -14.82 8.87
C ARG A 120 -7.16 -15.12 8.30
N PRO A 121 -7.65 -16.34 8.49
CA PRO A 121 -8.92 -16.78 7.89
C PRO A 121 -10.16 -16.03 8.44
N ASP A 122 -10.03 -15.28 9.52
CA ASP A 122 -11.06 -14.43 10.12
C ASP A 122 -11.16 -13.03 9.49
N SER A 123 -10.25 -12.69 8.55
CA SER A 123 -10.17 -11.34 7.99
C SER A 123 -11.27 -11.05 6.98
N ASP A 124 -11.76 -9.78 6.95
CA ASP A 124 -12.50 -9.22 5.82
C ASP A 124 -11.49 -8.57 4.86
N ILE A 125 -11.37 -9.11 3.66
CA ILE A 125 -10.35 -8.70 2.69
C ILE A 125 -10.97 -7.94 1.53
N LEU A 126 -10.47 -6.73 1.28
CA LEU A 126 -10.80 -5.91 0.11
C LEU A 126 -9.63 -5.90 -0.87
N LEU A 127 -9.89 -6.12 -2.16
CA LEU A 127 -8.93 -5.84 -3.22
C LEU A 127 -8.84 -4.33 -3.44
N GLY A 128 -7.66 -3.75 -3.26
CA GLY A 128 -7.40 -2.33 -3.49
C GLY A 128 -6.97 -2.00 -4.91
N LYS A 129 -7.04 -2.99 -5.83
CA LYS A 129 -6.88 -2.86 -7.28
C LYS A 129 -7.68 -3.94 -7.99
N PRO A 130 -8.21 -3.65 -9.19
CA PRO A 130 -8.83 -4.66 -10.03
C PRO A 130 -7.84 -5.78 -10.30
N MET A 131 -8.31 -7.02 -10.21
CA MET A 131 -7.46 -8.19 -10.41
C MET A 131 -7.78 -8.86 -11.75
N PRO A 132 -6.78 -9.31 -12.53
CA PRO A 132 -7.02 -10.09 -13.73
C PRO A 132 -7.86 -11.34 -13.44
N LEU A 133 -8.81 -11.66 -14.32
CA LEU A 133 -9.72 -12.80 -14.16
C LEU A 133 -8.97 -14.11 -13.88
N ALA A 134 -7.87 -14.38 -14.61
CA ALA A 134 -7.06 -15.57 -14.42
C ALA A 134 -6.48 -15.69 -13.00
N ALA A 135 -6.13 -14.58 -12.38
CA ALA A 135 -5.63 -14.58 -10.99
C ALA A 135 -6.76 -14.89 -9.99
N ALA A 136 -7.97 -14.40 -10.23
CA ALA A 136 -9.15 -14.74 -9.43
C ALA A 136 -9.52 -16.22 -9.59
N GLN A 137 -9.53 -16.74 -10.82
CA GLN A 137 -9.75 -18.16 -11.10
C GLN A 137 -8.73 -19.04 -10.36
N THR A 138 -7.46 -18.67 -10.43
CA THR A 138 -6.38 -19.41 -9.74
C THR A 138 -6.57 -19.37 -8.22
N PHE A 139 -6.97 -18.21 -7.67
CA PHE A 139 -7.25 -18.10 -6.24
C PHE A 139 -8.36 -19.09 -5.82
N TYR A 140 -9.51 -19.09 -6.48
CA TYR A 140 -10.61 -20.01 -6.15
C TYR A 140 -10.24 -21.47 -6.35
N ALA A 141 -9.45 -21.82 -7.37
CA ALA A 141 -9.01 -23.18 -7.62
C ALA A 141 -8.02 -23.71 -6.56
N GLN A 142 -7.18 -22.82 -6.01
CA GLN A 142 -6.12 -23.19 -5.08
C GLN A 142 -6.48 -22.95 -3.61
N HIS A 143 -7.47 -22.10 -3.34
CA HIS A 143 -7.85 -21.78 -1.97
C HIS A 143 -8.46 -22.99 -1.28
N LYS A 144 -7.86 -23.33 -0.13
CA LYS A 144 -8.33 -24.37 0.78
C LYS A 144 -8.16 -23.87 2.21
N GLY A 145 -9.17 -23.92 3.01
CA GLY A 145 -9.08 -23.50 4.41
C GLY A 145 -10.37 -22.85 4.92
N ALA A 146 -10.29 -22.25 6.09
CA ALA A 146 -11.44 -21.70 6.80
C ALA A 146 -11.90 -20.31 6.32
N PHE A 147 -11.10 -19.61 5.52
CA PHE A 147 -11.51 -18.33 4.95
C PHE A 147 -12.63 -18.54 3.92
N ASP A 148 -13.75 -17.85 4.10
CA ASP A 148 -14.92 -17.93 3.20
C ASP A 148 -14.91 -16.77 2.20
N PRO A 149 -14.47 -17.00 0.94
CA PRO A 149 -14.42 -15.93 -0.05
C PRO A 149 -15.77 -15.33 -0.41
N ALA A 150 -16.87 -16.06 -0.23
CA ALA A 150 -18.20 -15.54 -0.53
C ALA A 150 -18.66 -14.49 0.49
N ARG A 151 -18.17 -14.57 1.71
CA ARG A 151 -18.56 -13.68 2.82
C ARG A 151 -17.49 -12.66 3.18
N GLN A 152 -16.19 -12.98 2.99
CA GLN A 152 -15.07 -12.24 3.53
C GLN A 152 -14.23 -11.54 2.46
N LEU A 153 -14.41 -11.86 1.16
CA LEU A 153 -13.64 -11.27 0.08
C LEU A 153 -14.48 -10.28 -0.73
N GLN A 154 -13.90 -9.12 -1.01
CA GLN A 154 -14.49 -8.04 -1.81
C GLN A 154 -13.58 -7.75 -3.00
N TRP A 155 -14.09 -8.01 -4.20
CA TRP A 155 -13.38 -7.74 -5.46
C TRP A 155 -13.59 -6.29 -5.89
N LEU A 156 -12.56 -5.65 -6.43
CA LEU A 156 -12.67 -4.32 -7.00
C LEU A 156 -12.95 -4.41 -8.50
N ILE A 157 -13.97 -3.72 -8.95
CA ILE A 157 -14.44 -3.67 -10.33
C ILE A 157 -14.29 -2.24 -10.84
N ASP A 158 -13.60 -2.08 -11.96
CA ASP A 158 -13.22 -0.78 -12.54
C ASP A 158 -13.92 -0.50 -13.88
N THR A 159 -14.53 -1.53 -14.50
CA THR A 159 -15.18 -1.44 -15.81
C THR A 159 -16.31 -2.44 -15.95
N ASP A 160 -17.27 -2.18 -16.86
CA ASP A 160 -18.35 -3.12 -17.19
C ASP A 160 -17.80 -4.45 -17.70
N ALA A 161 -16.77 -4.42 -18.55
CA ALA A 161 -16.15 -5.63 -19.05
C ALA A 161 -15.59 -6.50 -17.89
N ARG A 162 -15.00 -5.87 -16.87
CA ARG A 162 -14.54 -6.56 -15.67
C ARG A 162 -15.72 -7.13 -14.88
N LEU A 163 -16.80 -6.38 -14.73
CA LEU A 163 -18.01 -6.86 -14.07
C LEU A 163 -18.57 -8.11 -14.75
N GLN A 164 -18.73 -8.10 -16.08
CA GLN A 164 -19.20 -9.25 -16.84
C GLN A 164 -18.29 -10.47 -16.69
N GLN A 165 -16.96 -10.27 -16.71
CA GLN A 165 -16.00 -11.36 -16.48
C GLN A 165 -16.19 -12.01 -15.11
N TYR A 166 -16.39 -11.22 -14.06
CA TYR A 166 -16.59 -11.73 -12.70
C TYR A 166 -17.96 -12.34 -12.49
N GLN A 167 -19.01 -11.81 -13.11
CA GLN A 167 -20.33 -12.43 -13.15
C GLN A 167 -20.27 -13.84 -13.78
N THR A 168 -19.62 -13.95 -14.94
CA THR A 168 -19.43 -15.24 -15.61
C THR A 168 -18.65 -16.22 -14.73
N LEU A 169 -17.61 -15.75 -14.05
CA LEU A 169 -16.84 -16.58 -13.10
C LEU A 169 -17.72 -17.04 -11.92
N ALA A 170 -18.48 -16.13 -11.33
CA ALA A 170 -19.37 -16.42 -10.21
C ALA A 170 -20.40 -17.49 -10.58
N HIS A 171 -21.04 -17.36 -11.75
CA HIS A 171 -21.97 -18.35 -12.29
C HIS A 171 -21.31 -19.72 -12.50
N LYS A 172 -20.11 -19.73 -13.12
CA LYS A 172 -19.36 -20.98 -13.37
C LYS A 172 -19.00 -21.71 -12.07
N LEU A 173 -18.71 -20.96 -11.01
CA LEU A 173 -18.34 -21.53 -9.71
C LEU A 173 -19.55 -21.79 -8.80
N GLY A 174 -20.75 -21.32 -9.17
CA GLY A 174 -21.95 -21.45 -8.35
C GLY A 174 -21.87 -20.68 -7.03
N ILE A 175 -21.16 -19.54 -7.00
CA ILE A 175 -20.91 -18.76 -5.79
C ILE A 175 -21.40 -17.31 -5.93
N ARG A 176 -21.60 -16.67 -4.77
CA ARG A 176 -21.76 -15.22 -4.70
C ARG A 176 -20.38 -14.57 -4.54
N MET A 177 -20.16 -13.46 -5.24
CA MET A 177 -18.98 -12.62 -5.08
C MET A 177 -19.40 -11.24 -4.59
N ARG A 178 -18.79 -10.76 -3.52
CA ARG A 178 -18.94 -9.38 -3.07
C ARG A 178 -18.06 -8.50 -3.95
N ILE A 179 -18.58 -7.39 -4.43
CA ILE A 179 -17.84 -6.45 -5.28
C ILE A 179 -17.90 -5.05 -4.69
N ASN A 180 -16.89 -4.23 -5.02
CA ASN A 180 -16.87 -2.80 -4.85
C ASN A 180 -16.59 -2.18 -6.22
N LEU A 181 -17.30 -1.11 -6.56
CA LEU A 181 -17.07 -0.37 -7.80
C LEU A 181 -16.04 0.72 -7.54
N GLU A 182 -14.97 0.76 -8.37
CA GLU A 182 -13.98 1.83 -8.33
C GLU A 182 -14.50 3.03 -9.11
N ILE A 183 -14.51 4.21 -8.48
CA ILE A 183 -14.90 5.47 -9.12
C ILE A 183 -13.64 6.29 -9.37
N ASP A 184 -13.45 6.82 -10.57
CA ASP A 184 -12.38 7.78 -10.86
C ASP A 184 -12.75 9.15 -10.30
N VAL A 185 -12.11 9.52 -9.21
CA VAL A 185 -12.30 10.83 -8.56
C VAL A 185 -11.28 11.87 -9.04
N GLY A 186 -10.78 11.73 -10.27
CA GLY A 186 -9.87 12.69 -10.90
C GLY A 186 -8.41 12.27 -10.91
N LEU A 187 -8.04 11.15 -10.31
CA LEU A 187 -6.66 10.62 -10.35
C LEU A 187 -6.33 9.91 -11.68
N ARG A 188 -7.31 9.62 -12.50
CA ARG A 188 -7.20 8.94 -13.82
C ARG A 188 -6.37 7.64 -13.73
N ARG A 189 -6.58 6.87 -12.67
CA ARG A 189 -5.83 5.63 -12.40
C ARG A 189 -6.65 4.36 -12.64
N GLY A 190 -7.91 4.50 -13.00
CA GLY A 190 -8.90 3.48 -13.22
C GLY A 190 -10.21 3.81 -12.52
N GLY A 191 -11.24 3.02 -12.80
CA GLY A 191 -12.58 3.19 -12.26
C GLY A 191 -13.55 3.83 -13.24
N PHE A 192 -14.81 3.84 -12.87
CA PHE A 192 -15.88 4.48 -13.63
C PHE A 192 -15.74 6.00 -13.55
N ALA A 193 -15.64 6.64 -14.70
CA ALA A 193 -15.44 8.09 -14.79
C ALA A 193 -16.73 8.88 -14.55
N ASP A 194 -17.89 8.27 -14.78
CA ASP A 194 -19.21 8.87 -14.63
C ASP A 194 -20.06 8.05 -13.64
N PRO A 195 -20.63 8.68 -12.59
CA PRO A 195 -21.60 8.03 -11.73
C PRO A 195 -22.82 7.46 -12.46
N ALA A 196 -23.24 8.05 -13.58
CA ALA A 196 -24.33 7.54 -14.41
C ALA A 196 -24.01 6.18 -15.05
N ALA A 197 -22.73 5.88 -15.29
CA ALA A 197 -22.29 4.57 -15.77
C ALA A 197 -22.38 3.44 -14.71
N LEU A 198 -22.76 3.78 -13.46
CA LEU A 198 -22.95 2.82 -12.38
C LEU A 198 -24.41 2.37 -12.21
N LEU A 199 -25.34 3.00 -12.92
CA LEU A 199 -26.79 2.73 -12.90
C LEU A 199 -27.20 1.83 -14.04
#